data_a1b9ad1eca25cde0fb1b9dbb6e143ded
#
_entry.id   a1b9ad1eca25cde0fb1b9dbb6e143ded
#
_cell.length_a   1.000
_cell.length_b   1.000
_cell.length_c   1.000
_cell.angle_alpha   90.00
_cell.angle_beta   90.00
_cell.angle_gamma   90.00
#
_symmetry.space_group_name_H-M   'P 1'
#
loop_
_entity.id
_entity.type
_entity.pdbx_description
1 polymer ?
#
loop_
_entity_poly.entity_id
_entity_poly.type
_entity_poly.pdbx_seq_one_letter_code
_entity_poly.pdbx_strand_id
1 'polypeptide(L)'
;WEDDEEVSAFLEKLLKKEAGDRSGLIYGMGHAVYTISDPRAVILKENARKLAEKKGMLDEFKLIESVERLAPAAFAKVKNNNKYICANVDLYSGMVYKMLGMPPELFTPLFAVARIPGWCAHRIEEITTANRIMRPAYKAISQPLEYTPLDQR
;
A
#
# COMPACT_ATOMS: atom_id res chain seq x y z
N TRP A 1 3.80 -7.34 21.46
CA TRP A 1 3.79 -6.40 20.33
C TRP A 1 4.72 -5.19 20.55
N GLU A 2 5.23 -4.98 21.73
CA GLU A 2 6.32 -4.04 22.04
C GLU A 2 7.71 -4.67 21.85
N ASP A 3 7.77 -5.97 21.63
CA ASP A 3 9.00 -6.73 21.47
C ASP A 3 9.24 -7.06 19.99
N ASP A 4 10.31 -6.54 19.44
CA ASP A 4 10.73 -6.76 18.06
C ASP A 4 11.02 -8.23 17.74
N GLU A 5 11.51 -8.99 18.71
CA GLU A 5 11.80 -10.42 18.55
C GLU A 5 10.50 -11.21 18.40
N GLU A 6 9.49 -10.89 19.21
CA GLU A 6 8.17 -11.53 19.12
C GLU A 6 7.47 -11.19 17.79
N VAL A 7 7.49 -9.90 17.39
CA VAL A 7 6.94 -9.46 16.09
C VAL A 7 7.65 -10.17 14.94
N SER A 8 8.97 -10.23 14.94
CA SER A 8 9.74 -10.92 13.90
C SER A 8 9.41 -12.41 13.84
N ALA A 9 9.34 -13.08 14.98
CA ALA A 9 8.99 -14.50 15.05
C ALA A 9 7.57 -14.77 14.52
N PHE A 10 6.63 -13.87 14.79
CA PHE A 10 5.27 -13.98 14.26
C PHE A 10 5.22 -13.76 12.73
N LEU A 11 5.96 -12.78 12.22
CA LEU A 11 6.08 -12.54 10.77
C LEU A 11 6.67 -13.76 10.05
N GLU A 12 7.67 -14.43 10.64
CA GLU A 12 8.21 -15.67 10.09
C GLU A 12 7.16 -16.79 10.04
N LYS A 13 6.34 -16.94 11.10
CA LYS A 13 5.23 -17.92 11.12
C LYS A 13 4.19 -17.61 10.04
N LEU A 14 3.84 -16.33 9.82
CA LEU A 14 2.95 -15.93 8.74
C LEU A 14 3.50 -16.37 7.37
N LEU A 15 4.77 -16.07 7.11
CA LEU A 15 5.43 -16.40 5.83
C LEU A 15 5.57 -17.93 5.61
N LYS A 16 5.68 -18.71 6.69
CA LYS A 16 5.70 -20.18 6.66
C LYS A 16 4.32 -20.82 6.57
N LYS A 17 3.25 -20.02 6.58
CA LYS A 17 1.85 -20.47 6.59
C LYS A 17 1.43 -21.17 7.89
N GLU A 18 2.09 -20.86 8.98
CA GLU A 18 1.86 -21.44 10.31
C GLU A 18 0.93 -20.56 11.17
N ALA A 19 0.66 -19.32 10.72
CA ALA A 19 -0.19 -18.36 11.45
C ALA A 19 -1.11 -17.58 10.49
N GLY A 20 -2.04 -16.83 11.06
CA GLY A 20 -3.02 -16.03 10.34
C GLY A 20 -3.94 -16.88 9.46
N ASP A 21 -4.23 -16.39 8.26
CA ASP A 21 -5.01 -17.08 7.24
C ASP A 21 -4.24 -18.17 6.47
N ARG A 22 -3.01 -18.42 6.84
CA ARG A 22 -2.10 -19.38 6.24
C ARG A 22 -1.82 -19.14 4.73
N SER A 23 -2.03 -17.92 4.24
CA SER A 23 -1.70 -17.53 2.87
C SER A 23 -0.18 -17.49 2.63
N GLY A 24 0.60 -17.23 3.67
CA GLY A 24 2.03 -16.99 3.59
C GLY A 24 2.36 -15.58 3.11
N LEU A 25 1.43 -14.63 3.30
CA LEU A 25 1.55 -13.24 2.92
C LEU A 25 1.59 -12.35 4.17
N ILE A 26 2.37 -11.28 4.09
CA ILE A 26 2.27 -10.13 4.99
C ILE A 26 1.53 -9.05 4.21
N TYR A 27 0.24 -8.90 4.51
CA TYR A 27 -0.60 -7.92 3.83
C TYR A 27 -0.08 -6.50 4.05
N GLY A 28 -0.14 -5.68 3.00
CA GLY A 28 0.43 -4.34 3.03
C GLY A 28 1.92 -4.26 2.73
N MET A 29 2.60 -5.42 2.53
CA MET A 29 4.02 -5.47 2.18
C MET A 29 4.24 -6.00 0.76
N GLY A 30 5.11 -5.32 0.01
CA GLY A 30 5.44 -5.63 -1.39
C GLY A 30 4.54 -4.92 -2.41
N HIS A 31 5.10 -4.65 -3.58
CA HIS A 31 4.41 -4.02 -4.70
C HIS A 31 4.98 -4.52 -6.03
N ALA A 32 4.17 -4.53 -7.08
CA ALA A 32 4.62 -4.96 -8.41
C ALA A 32 5.63 -4.00 -9.05
N VAL A 33 5.52 -2.70 -8.74
CA VAL A 33 6.34 -1.62 -9.32
C VAL A 33 7.34 -1.08 -8.30
N TYR A 34 6.87 -0.71 -7.12
CA TYR A 34 7.72 -0.12 -6.08
C TYR A 34 8.47 -1.21 -5.32
N THR A 35 9.80 -1.11 -5.28
CA THR A 35 10.65 -2.07 -4.56
C THR A 35 11.33 -1.45 -3.35
N ILE A 36 11.75 -0.18 -3.43
CA ILE A 36 12.46 0.52 -2.37
C ILE A 36 11.49 1.25 -1.45
N SER A 37 10.54 1.99 -2.06
CA SER A 37 9.54 2.77 -1.33
C SER A 37 8.34 3.05 -2.21
N ASP A 38 7.14 2.99 -1.63
CA ASP A 38 5.90 3.49 -2.24
C ASP A 38 5.64 4.91 -1.71
N PRO A 39 5.74 5.96 -2.54
CA PRO A 39 5.57 7.34 -2.09
C PRO A 39 4.18 7.61 -1.49
N ARG A 40 3.17 6.85 -1.90
CA ARG A 40 1.81 6.95 -1.35
C ARG A 40 1.77 6.44 0.08
N ALA A 41 2.47 5.33 0.37
CA ALA A 41 2.58 4.78 1.72
C ALA A 41 3.32 5.74 2.65
N VAL A 42 4.37 6.41 2.18
CA VAL A 42 5.14 7.40 2.96
C VAL A 42 4.23 8.56 3.40
N ILE A 43 3.50 9.18 2.46
CA ILE A 43 2.59 10.29 2.76
C ILE A 43 1.47 9.85 3.69
N LEU A 44 0.90 8.67 3.43
CA LEU A 44 -0.21 8.14 4.24
C LEU A 44 0.25 7.80 5.66
N LYS A 45 1.46 7.28 5.82
CA LYS A 45 2.08 7.00 7.13
C LYS A 45 2.14 8.24 8.02
N GLU A 46 2.61 9.38 7.46
CA GLU A 46 2.68 10.64 8.21
C GLU A 46 1.30 11.11 8.67
N ASN A 47 0.30 11.03 7.80
CA ASN A 47 -1.08 11.40 8.13
C ASN A 47 -1.71 10.43 9.14
N ALA A 48 -1.44 9.12 8.99
CA ALA A 48 -1.90 8.08 9.91
C ALA A 48 -1.35 8.31 11.32
N ARG A 49 -0.07 8.68 11.45
CA ARG A 49 0.54 9.00 12.74
C ARG A 49 -0.20 10.16 13.43
N LYS A 50 -0.38 11.27 12.72
CA LYS A 50 -1.09 12.46 13.26
C LYS A 50 -2.53 12.13 13.68
N LEU A 51 -3.19 11.26 12.94
CA LEU A 51 -4.54 10.80 13.25
C LEU A 51 -4.55 9.87 14.46
N ALA A 52 -3.58 8.94 14.55
CA ALA A 52 -3.41 8.04 15.68
C ALA A 52 -3.17 8.78 17.00
N GLU A 53 -2.36 9.84 16.98
CA GLU A 53 -2.15 10.73 18.12
C GLU A 53 -3.48 11.36 18.59
N LYS A 54 -4.28 11.90 17.66
CA LYS A 54 -5.58 12.51 17.97
C LYS A 54 -6.62 11.51 18.46
N LYS A 55 -6.52 10.26 18.04
CA LYS A 55 -7.49 9.20 18.38
C LYS A 55 -7.06 8.32 19.55
N GLY A 56 -5.87 8.54 20.12
CA GLY A 56 -5.33 7.70 21.21
C GLY A 56 -4.98 6.28 20.76
N MET A 57 -4.63 6.08 19.49
CA MET A 57 -4.32 4.79 18.89
C MET A 57 -2.86 4.66 18.46
N LEU A 58 -1.95 5.36 19.15
CA LEU A 58 -0.52 5.35 18.85
C LEU A 58 0.12 3.98 18.98
N ASP A 59 -0.34 3.15 19.91
CA ASP A 59 0.25 1.84 20.14
C ASP A 59 -0.03 0.89 18.97
N GLU A 60 -1.24 0.93 18.42
CA GLU A 60 -1.55 0.20 17.19
C GLU A 60 -0.74 0.71 15.99
N PHE A 61 -0.54 2.03 15.91
CA PHE A 61 0.29 2.62 14.86
C PHE A 61 1.74 2.15 14.95
N LYS A 62 2.33 2.14 16.16
CA LYS A 62 3.69 1.63 16.40
C LYS A 62 3.84 0.16 16.03
N LEU A 63 2.81 -0.66 16.28
CA LEU A 63 2.83 -2.05 15.83
C LEU A 63 2.94 -2.15 14.30
N ILE A 64 2.17 -1.35 13.56
CA ILE A 64 2.26 -1.32 12.10
C ILE A 64 3.64 -0.82 11.63
N GLU A 65 4.22 0.18 12.30
CA GLU A 65 5.59 0.62 12.01
C GLU A 65 6.62 -0.50 12.27
N SER A 66 6.43 -1.29 13.33
CA SER A 66 7.29 -2.45 13.61
C SER A 66 7.16 -3.52 12.52
N VAL A 67 5.95 -3.78 12.04
CA VAL A 67 5.72 -4.70 10.90
C VAL A 67 6.43 -4.17 9.65
N GLU A 68 6.27 -2.89 9.29
CA GLU A 68 6.96 -2.30 8.13
C GLU A 68 8.48 -2.48 8.22
N ARG A 69 9.05 -2.24 9.39
CA ARG A 69 10.49 -2.29 9.63
C ARG A 69 11.05 -3.72 9.61
N LEU A 70 10.35 -4.67 10.19
CA LEU A 70 10.83 -6.03 10.41
C LEU A 70 10.48 -7.00 9.27
N ALA A 71 9.41 -6.75 8.52
CA ALA A 71 8.95 -7.63 7.45
C ALA A 71 10.00 -7.88 6.35
N PRO A 72 10.81 -6.92 5.89
CA PRO A 72 11.82 -7.19 4.87
C PRO A 72 12.86 -8.24 5.30
N ALA A 73 13.35 -8.16 6.55
CA ALA A 73 14.30 -9.12 7.10
C ALA A 73 13.68 -10.51 7.26
N ALA A 74 12.45 -10.59 7.80
CA ALA A 74 11.72 -11.83 7.93
C ALA A 74 11.47 -12.48 6.55
N PHE A 75 11.10 -11.68 5.56
CA PHE A 75 10.89 -12.15 4.17
C PHE A 75 12.18 -12.71 3.57
N ALA A 76 13.30 -11.98 3.66
CA ALA A 76 14.59 -12.43 3.15
C ALA A 76 15.01 -13.76 3.78
N LYS A 77 14.85 -13.90 5.09
CA LYS A 77 15.18 -15.11 5.85
C LYS A 77 14.34 -16.31 5.43
N VAL A 78 13.00 -16.17 5.38
CA VAL A 78 12.10 -17.31 5.12
C VAL A 78 12.07 -17.71 3.65
N LYS A 79 12.10 -16.73 2.73
CA LYS A 79 12.06 -16.99 1.29
C LYS A 79 13.44 -17.24 0.67
N ASN A 80 14.51 -17.14 1.46
CA ASN A 80 15.90 -17.23 0.98
C ASN A 80 16.14 -16.35 -0.27
N ASN A 81 15.60 -15.14 -0.24
CA ASN A 81 15.59 -14.23 -1.36
C ASN A 81 15.88 -12.81 -0.86
N ASN A 82 16.96 -12.23 -1.36
CA ASN A 82 17.39 -10.87 -1.01
C ASN A 82 16.58 -9.77 -1.71
N LYS A 83 15.45 -10.11 -2.34
CA LYS A 83 14.57 -9.10 -2.92
C LYS A 83 14.02 -8.21 -1.81
N TYR A 84 14.33 -6.93 -1.89
CA TYR A 84 13.77 -5.95 -0.97
C TYR A 84 12.27 -5.79 -1.21
N ILE A 85 11.50 -5.75 -0.14
CA ILE A 85 10.07 -5.45 -0.16
C ILE A 85 9.81 -4.20 0.66
N CYS A 86 8.97 -3.30 0.17
CA CYS A 86 8.55 -2.11 0.90
C CYS A 86 7.07 -2.19 1.27
N ALA A 87 6.66 -1.35 2.21
CA ALA A 87 5.25 -1.13 2.48
C ALA A 87 4.56 -0.56 1.24
N ASN A 88 3.37 -1.06 0.94
CA ASN A 88 2.48 -0.46 -0.05
C ASN A 88 1.39 0.37 0.65
N VAL A 89 0.53 1.01 -0.13
CA VAL A 89 -0.50 1.91 0.40
C VAL A 89 -1.46 1.22 1.37
N ASP A 90 -1.69 -0.09 1.21
CA ASP A 90 -2.69 -0.82 1.99
C ASP A 90 -2.26 -1.02 3.44
N LEU A 91 -0.95 -1.01 3.74
CA LEU A 91 -0.45 -1.16 5.11
C LEU A 91 -1.01 -0.08 6.04
N TYR A 92 -1.05 1.16 5.58
CA TYR A 92 -1.52 2.29 6.39
C TYR A 92 -2.98 2.68 6.13
N SER A 93 -3.53 2.41 4.93
CA SER A 93 -4.91 2.78 4.62
C SER A 93 -5.91 2.03 5.49
N GLY A 94 -5.69 0.76 5.77
CA GLY A 94 -6.56 -0.03 6.65
C GLY A 94 -6.64 0.57 8.06
N MET A 95 -5.51 1.02 8.60
CA MET A 95 -5.49 1.70 9.89
C MET A 95 -6.21 3.05 9.87
N VAL A 96 -6.00 3.85 8.81
CA VAL A 96 -6.70 5.13 8.64
C VAL A 96 -8.21 4.91 8.60
N TYR A 97 -8.68 3.94 7.85
CA TYR A 97 -10.11 3.61 7.79
C TYR A 97 -10.66 3.16 9.15
N LYS A 98 -9.91 2.34 9.87
CA LYS A 98 -10.27 1.93 11.24
C LYS A 98 -10.40 3.15 12.17
N MET A 99 -9.42 4.07 12.15
CA MET A 99 -9.45 5.30 12.95
C MET A 99 -10.60 6.24 12.58
N LEU A 100 -11.07 6.19 11.35
CA LEU A 100 -12.26 6.92 10.87
C LEU A 100 -13.57 6.21 11.18
N GLY A 101 -13.53 5.05 11.82
CA GLY A 101 -14.72 4.27 12.19
C GLY A 101 -15.38 3.55 11.02
N MET A 102 -14.66 3.34 9.94
CA MET A 102 -15.17 2.60 8.78
C MET A 102 -15.14 1.10 9.03
N PRO A 103 -16.20 0.36 8.74
CA PRO A 103 -16.20 -1.08 8.84
C PRO A 103 -15.29 -1.71 7.77
N PRO A 104 -14.57 -2.82 8.10
CA PRO A 104 -13.61 -3.44 7.18
C PRO A 104 -14.20 -3.85 5.82
N GLU A 105 -15.49 -4.18 5.78
CA GLU A 105 -16.21 -4.57 4.57
C GLU A 105 -16.24 -3.45 3.51
N LEU A 106 -16.05 -2.19 3.93
CA LEU A 106 -16.02 -1.03 3.03
C LEU A 106 -14.63 -0.70 2.49
N PHE A 107 -13.55 -1.28 2.99
CA PHE A 107 -12.19 -0.90 2.59
C PHE A 107 -11.94 -1.13 1.09
N THR A 108 -12.30 -2.31 0.58
CA THR A 108 -12.19 -2.59 -0.86
C THR A 108 -13.20 -1.79 -1.70
N PRO A 109 -14.49 -1.68 -1.34
CA PRO A 109 -15.42 -0.79 -2.04
C PRO A 109 -14.95 0.66 -2.14
N LEU A 110 -14.41 1.24 -1.07
CA LEU A 110 -13.88 2.61 -1.07
C LEU A 110 -12.72 2.77 -2.06
N PHE A 111 -11.83 1.78 -2.11
CA PHE A 111 -10.75 1.77 -3.08
C PHE A 111 -11.29 1.74 -4.53
N ALA A 112 -12.33 0.96 -4.79
CA ALA A 112 -12.98 0.90 -6.09
C ALA A 112 -13.67 2.22 -6.45
N VAL A 113 -14.40 2.83 -5.51
CA VAL A 113 -15.06 4.13 -5.73
C VAL A 113 -14.04 5.20 -6.10
N ALA A 114 -12.91 5.25 -5.38
CA ALA A 114 -11.82 6.20 -5.68
C ALA A 114 -11.21 5.99 -7.09
N ARG A 115 -11.36 4.81 -7.68
CA ARG A 115 -10.87 4.46 -9.02
C ARG A 115 -11.83 4.84 -10.15
N ILE A 116 -13.12 5.06 -9.86
CA ILE A 116 -14.16 5.37 -10.88
C ILE A 116 -13.80 6.58 -11.75
N PRO A 117 -13.32 7.73 -11.23
CA PRO A 117 -12.94 8.86 -12.08
C PRO A 117 -11.86 8.49 -13.10
N GLY A 118 -10.87 7.70 -12.69
CA GLY A 118 -9.83 7.21 -13.59
C GLY A 118 -10.38 6.27 -14.68
N TRP A 119 -11.27 5.37 -14.32
CA TRP A 119 -11.96 4.51 -15.32
C TRP A 119 -12.79 5.31 -16.29
N CYS A 120 -13.51 6.33 -15.82
CA CYS A 120 -14.28 7.23 -16.70
C CYS A 120 -13.35 7.98 -17.65
N ALA A 121 -12.22 8.51 -17.16
CA ALA A 121 -11.25 9.20 -18.00
C ALA A 121 -10.69 8.27 -19.09
N HIS A 122 -10.28 7.06 -18.74
CA HIS A 122 -9.82 6.07 -19.72
C HIS A 122 -10.92 5.68 -20.73
N ARG A 123 -12.16 5.56 -20.27
CA ARG A 123 -13.28 5.24 -21.18
C ARG A 123 -13.57 6.36 -22.17
N ILE A 124 -13.51 7.61 -21.72
CA ILE A 124 -13.67 8.78 -22.60
C ILE A 124 -12.54 8.80 -23.62
N GLU A 125 -11.30 8.61 -23.19
CA GLU A 125 -10.15 8.56 -24.09
C GLU A 125 -10.29 7.44 -25.12
N GLU A 126 -10.69 6.25 -24.71
CA GLU A 126 -10.93 5.12 -25.62
C GLU A 126 -11.98 5.45 -26.68
N ILE A 127 -13.14 6.02 -26.29
CA ILE A 127 -14.22 6.37 -27.22
C ILE A 127 -13.77 7.43 -28.21
N THR A 128 -12.94 8.38 -27.79
CA THR A 128 -12.53 9.50 -28.62
C THR A 128 -11.31 9.20 -29.51
N THR A 129 -10.49 8.23 -29.15
CA THR A 129 -9.20 8.00 -29.81
C THR A 129 -9.06 6.65 -30.52
N ALA A 130 -9.80 5.62 -30.13
CA ALA A 130 -9.55 4.27 -30.63
C ALA A 130 -10.79 3.42 -30.83
N ASN A 131 -10.82 2.68 -31.97
CA ASN A 131 -11.77 1.60 -32.24
C ASN A 131 -11.12 0.20 -32.05
N ARG A 132 -9.96 0.10 -31.43
CA ARG A 132 -9.20 -1.14 -31.26
C ARG A 132 -8.78 -1.33 -29.82
N ILE A 133 -8.56 -2.58 -29.40
CA ILE A 133 -7.97 -2.90 -28.11
C ILE A 133 -6.59 -2.24 -28.04
N MET A 134 -6.43 -1.30 -27.12
CA MET A 134 -5.13 -0.70 -26.84
C MET A 134 -4.27 -1.67 -26.00
N ARG A 135 -3.03 -1.86 -26.44
CA ARG A 135 -2.00 -2.58 -25.71
C ARG A 135 -0.90 -1.57 -25.37
N PRO A 136 -1.01 -0.87 -24.22
CA PRO A 136 -0.08 0.21 -23.89
C PRO A 136 1.35 -0.31 -23.78
N ALA A 137 2.28 0.47 -24.31
CA ALA A 137 3.70 0.25 -24.06
C ALA A 137 4.06 0.74 -22.64
N TYR A 138 5.03 0.08 -22.02
CA TYR A 138 5.49 0.44 -20.67
C TYR A 138 6.38 1.69 -20.63
N LYS A 139 6.72 2.26 -21.77
CA LYS A 139 7.59 3.43 -21.87
C LYS A 139 6.81 4.62 -22.42
N ALA A 140 6.77 5.71 -21.66
CA ALA A 140 6.25 6.98 -22.15
C ALA A 140 7.17 7.51 -23.26
N ILE A 141 6.57 7.94 -24.37
CA ILE A 141 7.28 8.57 -25.50
C ILE A 141 7.24 10.10 -25.41
N SER A 142 6.34 10.64 -24.59
CA SER A 142 6.27 12.08 -24.29
C SER A 142 7.42 12.49 -23.36
N GLN A 143 7.90 13.72 -23.54
CA GLN A 143 8.85 14.31 -22.59
C GLN A 143 8.15 14.52 -21.23
N PRO A 144 8.87 14.38 -20.11
CA PRO A 144 8.34 14.75 -18.80
C PRO A 144 7.91 16.23 -18.82
N LEU A 145 6.68 16.48 -18.40
CA LEU A 145 6.16 17.83 -18.23
C LEU A 145 6.18 18.18 -16.73
N GLU A 146 6.53 19.42 -16.42
CA GLU A 146 6.40 19.92 -15.06
C GLU A 146 4.93 19.99 -14.65
N TYR A 147 4.68 19.67 -13.39
CA TYR A 147 3.34 19.76 -12.84
C TYR A 147 2.90 21.23 -12.77
N THR A 148 1.81 21.56 -13.42
CA THR A 148 1.18 22.88 -13.32
C THR A 148 0.03 22.80 -12.30
N PRO A 149 0.08 23.57 -11.20
CA PRO A 149 -1.00 23.66 -10.23
C PRO A 149 -2.35 24.04 -10.87
N LEU A 150 -3.45 23.64 -10.25
CA LEU A 150 -4.79 23.81 -10.82
C LEU A 150 -5.16 25.28 -11.05
N ASP A 151 -4.71 26.14 -10.14
CA ASP A 151 -4.89 27.61 -10.19
C ASP A 151 -4.06 28.33 -11.23
N GLN A 152 -3.14 27.61 -11.87
CA GLN A 152 -2.25 28.13 -12.94
C GLN A 152 -2.52 27.51 -14.32
N ARG A 153 -3.59 26.71 -14.45
CA ARG A 153 -4.00 26.07 -15.71
C ARG A 153 -4.97 26.91 -16.50
#